data_1647ee97656528dd3a7145cc5f4bc4da
#
_entry.id   1647ee97656528dd3a7145cc5f4bc4da
#
_cell.length_a   1.000
_cell.length_b   1.000
_cell.length_c   1.000
_cell.angle_alpha   90.00
_cell.angle_beta   90.00
_cell.angle_gamma   90.00
#
_symmetry.space_group_name_H-M   'P 1'
#
loop_
_entity.id
_entity.type
_entity.pdbx_description
1 polymer ?
#
loop_
_entity_poly.entity_id
_entity_poly.type
_entity_poly.pdbx_seq_one_letter_code
_entity_poly.pdbx_strand_id
1 'polypeptide(L)'
;MALKRIKPGPRLSRIVVHNGTAHFAGITALDRTQGFAGQVQQVFRRIEEHLADAGSDKSRLISVWVLLKDPERDFAALNAAWEAWIPAGEAPARATWKADLAAPDILLEMIVTAAVD
;
A
#
# COMPACT_ATOMS: atom_id res chain seq x y z
N MET A 1 19.72 -8.61 -15.26
CA MET A 1 18.47 -7.86 -15.57
C MET A 1 18.55 -6.47 -15.00
N ALA A 2 18.18 -5.49 -15.79
CA ALA A 2 18.22 -4.11 -15.33
C ALA A 2 17.04 -3.81 -14.40
N LEU A 3 17.27 -2.93 -13.42
CA LEU A 3 16.21 -2.39 -12.60
C LEU A 3 15.56 -1.22 -13.34
N LYS A 4 14.24 -1.15 -13.30
CA LYS A 4 13.49 0.00 -13.78
C LYS A 4 12.99 0.78 -12.57
N ARG A 5 13.39 2.04 -12.46
CA ARG A 5 12.94 2.92 -11.40
C ARG A 5 11.90 3.88 -11.92
N ILE A 6 10.76 3.98 -11.21
CA ILE A 6 9.65 4.85 -11.56
C ILE A 6 9.56 5.92 -10.47
N LYS A 7 9.50 7.18 -10.90
CA LYS A 7 9.49 8.35 -10.03
C LYS A 7 10.63 8.32 -9.00
N PRO A 8 11.90 8.26 -9.50
CA PRO A 8 13.05 8.29 -8.59
C PRO A 8 13.22 9.67 -7.98
N GLY A 9 13.64 9.70 -6.73
CA GLY A 9 13.98 10.91 -6.01
C GLY A 9 15.33 10.76 -5.33
N PRO A 10 15.78 11.78 -4.56
CA PRO A 10 17.10 11.71 -3.92
C PRO A 10 17.21 10.70 -2.79
N ARG A 11 16.07 10.29 -2.21
CA ARG A 11 16.04 9.34 -1.09
C ARG A 11 15.50 7.99 -1.48
N LEU A 12 14.54 7.94 -2.42
CA LEU A 12 13.89 6.69 -2.81
C LEU A 12 13.26 6.84 -4.19
N SER A 13 12.99 5.69 -4.81
CA SER A 13 12.07 5.61 -5.95
C SER A 13 10.71 5.18 -5.46
N ARG A 14 9.65 5.72 -6.06
CA ARG A 14 8.28 5.28 -5.71
C ARG A 14 8.08 3.80 -5.97
N ILE A 15 8.63 3.33 -7.10
CA ILE A 15 8.46 1.95 -7.55
C ILE A 15 9.79 1.49 -8.17
N VAL A 16 10.17 0.26 -7.88
CA VAL A 16 11.29 -0.41 -8.55
C VAL A 16 10.78 -1.71 -9.14
N VAL A 17 10.99 -1.89 -10.44
CA VAL A 17 10.55 -3.10 -11.17
C VAL A 17 11.77 -3.93 -11.53
N HIS A 18 11.70 -5.22 -11.23
CA HIS A 18 12.73 -6.20 -11.57
C HIS A 18 12.10 -7.58 -11.74
N ASN A 19 12.40 -8.24 -12.85
CA ASN A 19 11.99 -9.63 -13.11
C ASN A 19 10.47 -9.87 -12.92
N GLY A 20 9.65 -8.99 -13.46
CA GLY A 20 8.20 -9.17 -13.40
C GLY A 20 7.57 -8.82 -12.05
N THR A 21 8.34 -8.21 -11.15
CA THR A 21 7.85 -7.79 -9.83
C THR A 21 8.08 -6.31 -9.62
N ALA A 22 7.04 -5.60 -9.22
CA ALA A 22 7.12 -4.20 -8.82
C ALA A 22 7.13 -4.10 -7.30
N HIS A 23 8.11 -3.38 -6.77
CA HIS A 23 8.28 -3.11 -5.34
C HIS A 23 7.96 -1.64 -5.09
N PHE A 24 7.05 -1.37 -4.18
CA PHE A 24 6.56 -0.02 -3.91
C PHE A 24 7.12 0.51 -2.61
N ALA A 25 7.53 1.76 -2.58
CA ALA A 25 7.84 2.45 -1.33
C ALA A 25 6.57 2.57 -0.49
N GLY A 26 6.73 2.71 0.83
CA GLY A 26 5.60 2.80 1.75
C GLY A 26 4.60 3.88 1.37
N ILE A 27 3.31 3.57 1.51
CA ILE A 27 2.21 4.44 1.11
C ILE A 27 1.39 4.83 2.32
N THR A 28 1.25 6.14 2.55
CA THR A 28 0.43 6.73 3.61
C THR A 28 -0.57 7.69 3.01
N ALA A 29 -1.53 8.15 3.82
CA ALA A 29 -2.48 9.18 3.37
C ALA A 29 -1.77 10.52 3.21
N LEU A 30 -2.11 11.27 2.17
CA LEU A 30 -1.57 12.62 1.94
C LEU A 30 -2.24 13.64 2.86
N ASP A 31 -3.56 13.53 3.05
CA ASP A 31 -4.31 14.38 3.97
C ASP A 31 -4.47 13.66 5.31
N ARG A 32 -3.58 13.97 6.25
CA ARG A 32 -3.53 13.34 7.56
C ARG A 32 -4.49 13.96 8.58
N THR A 33 -5.27 14.95 8.15
CA THR A 33 -6.33 15.54 9.00
C THR A 33 -7.55 14.63 9.11
N GLN A 34 -7.69 13.68 8.18
CA GLN A 34 -8.78 12.71 8.19
C GLN A 34 -8.54 11.61 9.22
N GLY A 35 -9.64 11.02 9.73
CA GLY A 35 -9.57 9.86 10.60
C GLY A 35 -9.21 8.59 9.83
N PHE A 36 -9.21 7.46 10.53
CA PHE A 36 -8.74 6.19 9.98
C PHE A 36 -9.47 5.80 8.68
N ALA A 37 -10.81 5.87 8.66
CA ALA A 37 -11.59 5.51 7.48
C ALA A 37 -11.18 6.32 6.25
N GLY A 38 -10.99 7.63 6.42
CA GLY A 38 -10.54 8.50 5.33
C GLY A 38 -9.12 8.20 4.90
N GLN A 39 -8.22 7.94 5.83
CA GLN A 39 -6.83 7.61 5.51
C GLN A 39 -6.74 6.28 4.76
N VAL A 40 -7.52 5.27 5.15
CA VAL A 40 -7.56 3.98 4.43
C VAL A 40 -7.94 4.19 2.97
N GLN A 41 -9.00 4.95 2.71
CA GLN A 41 -9.45 5.19 1.33
C GLN A 41 -8.42 5.96 0.52
N GLN A 42 -7.71 6.91 1.12
CA GLN A 42 -6.61 7.61 0.46
C GLN A 42 -5.47 6.65 0.10
N VAL A 43 -5.09 5.77 1.04
CA VAL A 43 -4.03 4.79 0.80
C VAL A 43 -4.43 3.86 -0.35
N PHE A 44 -5.65 3.34 -0.35
CA PHE A 44 -6.14 2.48 -1.43
C PHE A 44 -6.09 3.18 -2.78
N ARG A 45 -6.52 4.43 -2.85
CA ARG A 45 -6.47 5.22 -4.10
C ARG A 45 -5.04 5.41 -4.58
N ARG A 46 -4.13 5.72 -3.68
CA ARG A 46 -2.71 5.88 -4.03
C ARG A 46 -2.09 4.57 -4.50
N ILE A 47 -2.45 3.44 -3.87
CA ILE A 47 -2.01 2.13 -4.34
C ILE A 47 -2.45 1.89 -5.79
N GLU A 48 -3.72 2.15 -6.09
CA GLU A 48 -4.22 1.96 -7.45
C GLU A 48 -3.51 2.87 -8.47
N GLU A 49 -3.25 4.12 -8.10
CA GLU A 49 -2.51 5.05 -8.95
C GLU A 49 -1.08 4.55 -9.23
N HIS A 50 -0.38 4.11 -8.20
CA HIS A 50 0.98 3.59 -8.35
C HIS A 50 1.00 2.26 -9.11
N LEU A 51 0.02 1.39 -8.91
CA LEU A 51 -0.11 0.17 -9.70
C LEU A 51 -0.26 0.51 -11.19
N ALA A 52 -1.11 1.48 -11.52
CA ALA A 52 -1.27 1.92 -12.91
C ALA A 52 0.04 2.46 -13.49
N ASP A 53 0.80 3.23 -12.71
CA ASP A 53 2.12 3.74 -13.13
C ASP A 53 3.09 2.60 -13.45
N ALA A 54 2.97 1.46 -12.76
CA ALA A 54 3.82 0.29 -12.99
C ALA A 54 3.28 -0.64 -14.08
N GLY A 55 2.10 -0.36 -14.64
CA GLY A 55 1.46 -1.24 -15.61
C GLY A 55 0.79 -2.46 -14.98
N SER A 56 0.31 -2.32 -13.75
CA SER A 56 -0.36 -3.38 -12.99
C SER A 56 -1.74 -2.92 -12.54
N ASP A 57 -2.39 -3.73 -11.71
CA ASP A 57 -3.68 -3.40 -11.10
C ASP A 57 -3.85 -4.19 -9.80
N LYS A 58 -4.92 -3.92 -9.05
CA LYS A 58 -5.10 -4.54 -7.73
C LYS A 58 -5.41 -6.03 -7.77
N SER A 59 -5.76 -6.58 -8.91
CA SER A 59 -5.93 -8.04 -9.07
C SER A 59 -4.58 -8.77 -9.11
N ARG A 60 -3.49 -8.04 -9.27
CA ARG A 60 -2.15 -8.59 -9.42
C ARG A 60 -1.24 -8.31 -8.23
N LEU A 61 -1.80 -7.92 -7.10
CA LEU A 61 -1.05 -7.77 -5.85
C LEU A 61 -0.48 -9.11 -5.41
N ILE A 62 0.80 -9.13 -5.05
CA ILE A 62 1.49 -10.33 -4.54
C ILE A 62 1.43 -10.34 -3.02
N SER A 63 1.86 -9.24 -2.39
CA SER A 63 1.85 -9.11 -0.94
C SER A 63 1.64 -7.67 -0.53
N VAL A 64 1.00 -7.50 0.63
CA VAL A 64 0.83 -6.20 1.25
C VAL A 64 1.16 -6.31 2.74
N TRP A 65 2.08 -5.49 3.21
CA TRP A 65 2.35 -5.31 4.63
C TRP A 65 1.59 -4.10 5.10
N VAL A 66 0.79 -4.28 6.16
CA VAL A 66 -0.03 -3.22 6.74
C VAL A 66 0.49 -2.88 8.13
N LEU A 67 0.93 -1.66 8.30
CA LEU A 67 1.36 -1.15 9.60
C LEU A 67 0.26 -0.26 10.16
N LEU A 68 -0.21 -0.58 11.36
CA LEU A 68 -1.27 0.18 12.04
C LEU A 68 -0.70 0.84 13.30
N LYS A 69 -1.02 2.10 13.47
CA LYS A 69 -0.66 2.80 14.69
C LYS A 69 -1.42 2.24 15.90
N ASP A 70 -2.71 1.96 15.73
CA ASP A 70 -3.59 1.49 16.82
C ASP A 70 -4.47 0.34 16.34
N PRO A 71 -3.91 -0.90 16.27
CA PRO A 71 -4.69 -2.05 15.78
C PRO A 71 -5.87 -2.42 16.68
N GLU A 72 -5.80 -2.15 17.99
CA GLU A 72 -6.94 -2.43 18.87
C GLU A 72 -8.17 -1.64 18.44
N ARG A 73 -7.98 -0.37 18.06
CA ARG A 73 -9.06 0.48 17.59
C ARG A 73 -9.44 0.20 16.13
N ASP A 74 -8.45 -0.04 15.26
CA ASP A 74 -8.64 0.11 13.82
C ASP A 74 -8.61 -1.20 13.03
N PHE A 75 -8.25 -2.35 13.63
CA PHE A 75 -8.08 -3.59 12.89
C PHE A 75 -9.37 -4.07 12.22
N ALA A 76 -10.50 -4.02 12.92
CA ALA A 76 -11.78 -4.44 12.36
C ALA A 76 -12.21 -3.53 11.19
N ALA A 77 -12.02 -2.21 11.33
CA ALA A 77 -12.32 -1.26 10.27
C ALA A 77 -11.42 -1.46 9.05
N LEU A 78 -10.13 -1.76 9.27
CA LEU A 78 -9.22 -2.10 8.19
C LEU A 78 -9.72 -3.33 7.42
N ASN A 79 -10.07 -4.39 8.13
CA ASN A 79 -10.52 -5.64 7.49
C ASN A 79 -11.80 -5.43 6.66
N ALA A 80 -12.75 -4.67 7.19
CA ALA A 80 -13.99 -4.38 6.45
C ALA A 80 -13.71 -3.58 5.16
N ALA A 81 -12.86 -2.55 5.25
CA ALA A 81 -12.48 -1.75 4.07
C ALA A 81 -11.69 -2.59 3.07
N TRP A 82 -10.78 -3.42 3.55
CA TRP A 82 -9.95 -4.31 2.74
C TRP A 82 -10.82 -5.30 1.94
N GLU A 83 -11.72 -5.98 2.61
CA GLU A 83 -12.62 -6.96 1.97
C GLU A 83 -13.49 -6.32 0.89
N ALA A 84 -13.91 -5.07 1.09
CA ALA A 84 -14.68 -4.34 0.09
C ALA A 84 -13.82 -3.88 -1.10
N TRP A 85 -12.51 -3.73 -0.90
CA TRP A 85 -11.60 -3.21 -1.93
C TRP A 85 -10.95 -4.30 -2.78
N ILE A 86 -10.57 -5.42 -2.18
CA ILE A 86 -9.90 -6.53 -2.88
C ILE A 86 -10.89 -7.27 -3.78
N PRO A 87 -10.54 -7.52 -5.06
CA PRO A 87 -11.40 -8.35 -5.92
C PRO A 87 -11.55 -9.76 -5.36
N ALA A 88 -12.76 -10.32 -5.46
CA ALA A 88 -13.04 -11.64 -4.92
C ALA A 88 -12.11 -12.70 -5.54
N GLY A 89 -11.53 -13.55 -4.70
CA GLY A 89 -10.62 -14.60 -5.11
C GLY A 89 -9.21 -14.14 -5.44
N GLU A 90 -8.89 -12.84 -5.30
CA GLU A 90 -7.60 -12.29 -5.74
C GLU A 90 -6.85 -11.59 -4.60
N ALA A 91 -7.13 -11.97 -3.36
CA ALA A 91 -6.45 -11.37 -2.21
C ALA A 91 -4.96 -11.73 -2.21
N PRO A 92 -4.07 -10.74 -2.00
CA PRO A 92 -2.65 -11.00 -1.85
C PRO A 92 -2.33 -11.64 -0.50
N ALA A 93 -1.10 -12.13 -0.36
CA ALA A 93 -0.58 -12.41 0.97
C ALA A 93 -0.53 -11.11 1.78
N ARG A 94 -0.91 -11.16 3.05
CA ARG A 94 -0.95 -9.97 3.90
C ARG A 94 -0.38 -10.26 5.29
N ALA A 95 0.40 -9.33 5.81
CA ALA A 95 0.79 -9.29 7.21
C ALA A 95 0.37 -7.93 7.78
N THR A 96 -0.13 -7.91 9.01
CA THR A 96 -0.57 -6.68 9.69
C THR A 96 0.01 -6.66 11.09
N TRP A 97 0.65 -5.55 11.47
CA TRP A 97 1.18 -5.41 12.83
C TRP A 97 1.17 -3.96 13.28
N LYS A 98 1.33 -3.77 14.59
CA LYS A 98 1.43 -2.45 15.19
C LYS A 98 2.81 -1.86 14.92
N ALA A 99 2.83 -0.57 14.58
CA ALA A 99 4.09 0.15 14.40
C ALA A 99 3.91 1.63 14.74
N ASP A 100 4.96 2.21 15.28
CA ASP A 100 5.07 3.67 15.35
C ASP A 100 5.47 4.16 13.97
N LEU A 101 4.72 5.14 13.45
CA LEU A 101 4.94 5.65 12.11
C LEU A 101 5.69 6.99 12.16
N ALA A 102 6.04 7.53 10.99
CA ALA A 102 6.92 8.69 10.91
C ALA A 102 6.36 9.96 11.55
N ALA A 103 5.03 10.04 11.71
CA ALA A 103 4.38 11.17 12.38
C ALA A 103 3.16 10.66 13.16
N PRO A 104 2.76 11.35 14.25
CA PRO A 104 1.68 10.85 15.12
C PRO A 104 0.29 10.84 14.46
N ASP A 105 0.09 11.59 13.41
CA ASP A 105 -1.18 11.63 12.67
C ASP A 105 -1.24 10.70 11.47
N ILE A 106 -0.18 9.94 11.21
CA ILE A 106 -0.21 8.83 10.25
C ILE A 106 -0.78 7.61 10.98
N LEU A 107 -1.96 7.15 10.55
CA LEU A 107 -2.66 6.07 11.25
C LEU A 107 -2.40 4.70 10.64
N LEU A 108 -1.96 4.64 9.40
CA LEU A 108 -1.53 3.40 8.75
C LEU A 108 -0.53 3.69 7.63
N GLU A 109 0.20 2.64 7.28
CA GLU A 109 1.08 2.62 6.11
C GLU A 109 0.98 1.25 5.45
N MET A 110 1.03 1.20 4.12
CA MET A 110 1.05 -0.06 3.39
C MET A 110 2.29 -0.15 2.51
N ILE A 111 2.90 -1.34 2.50
CA ILE A 111 4.06 -1.67 1.67
C ILE A 111 3.62 -2.78 0.72
N VAL A 112 3.70 -2.52 -0.58
CA VAL A 112 3.07 -3.32 -1.62
C VAL A 112 4.10 -3.95 -2.54
N THR A 113 3.81 -5.17 -2.97
CA THR A 113 4.53 -5.88 -4.04
C THR A 113 3.48 -6.40 -5.02
N ALA A 114 3.71 -6.21 -6.32
CA ALA A 114 2.76 -6.61 -7.35
C ALA A 114 3.45 -7.22 -8.56
N ALA A 115 2.70 -8.04 -9.31
CA ALA A 115 3.20 -8.61 -10.55
C ALA A 115 3.04 -7.59 -11.68
N VAL A 116 4.03 -7.56 -12.57
CA VAL A 116 4.00 -6.77 -13.80
C VAL A 116 4.51 -7.61 -14.95
N ASP A 117 4.13 -7.23 -16.17
CA ASP A 117 4.58 -7.95 -17.38
C ASP A 117 5.99 -7.54 -17.81
#